data_bfa435ae00d0bffc0386e873a095b5c1
#
_entry.id   bfa435ae00d0bffc0386e873a095b5c1
#
_cell.length_a   1.000
_cell.length_b   1.000
_cell.length_c   1.000
_cell.angle_alpha   90.00
_cell.angle_beta   90.00
_cell.angle_gamma   90.00
#
_symmetry.space_group_name_H-M   'P 1'
#
loop_
_entity.id
_entity.type
_entity.pdbx_description
1 polymer ?
#
loop_
_entity_poly.entity_id
_entity_poly.type
_entity_poly.pdbx_seq_one_letter_code
_entity_poly.pdbx_strand_id
1 'polypeptide(L)'
;MEPTNFAFGLSRETTIRRTADGKWFQDDEAIDNPKLAKAFDRWIKLAEDGRYCLKNDINWAYFQLEGAPYFVRSARLTGERAELLLSNDDQVALDFATLREGPDNALYCDAYPGQTARFDSHAAVQLGALLDEDDKGPYFRQGSTRVRPARSADPLTPLSKAVAGEQPVASPERTPS
;
A
#
# COMPACT_ATOMS: atom_id res chain seq x y z
N MET A 1 -18.04 8.49 -7.54
CA MET A 1 -18.09 9.96 -7.50
C MET A 1 -17.39 10.50 -8.73
N GLU A 2 -18.08 11.32 -9.44
CA GLU A 2 -17.54 11.84 -10.66
C GLU A 2 -16.49 12.90 -10.39
N PRO A 3 -15.54 13.05 -11.26
CA PRO A 3 -14.57 14.13 -11.16
C PRO A 3 -15.29 15.43 -11.42
N THR A 4 -15.58 16.13 -10.37
CA THR A 4 -16.19 17.42 -10.48
C THR A 4 -15.14 18.48 -10.27
N ASN A 5 -15.49 19.67 -10.57
CA ASN A 5 -14.61 20.78 -10.30
C ASN A 5 -14.58 21.08 -8.80
N PHE A 6 -13.44 21.47 -8.34
CA PHE A 6 -13.34 22.12 -7.04
C PHE A 6 -14.11 23.42 -7.07
N ALA A 7 -14.25 23.99 -5.91
CA ALA A 7 -14.69 25.37 -5.86
C ALA A 7 -13.83 26.19 -6.82
N PHE A 8 -14.45 27.10 -7.49
CA PHE A 8 -13.79 27.93 -8.51
C PHE A 8 -13.53 27.22 -9.84
N GLY A 9 -14.18 26.09 -10.07
CA GLY A 9 -14.07 25.43 -11.37
C GLY A 9 -12.80 24.65 -11.62
N LEU A 10 -12.02 24.40 -10.59
CA LEU A 10 -10.79 23.62 -10.76
C LEU A 10 -11.09 22.14 -10.92
N SER A 11 -10.32 21.49 -11.78
CA SER A 11 -10.44 20.07 -12.00
C SER A 11 -9.95 19.27 -10.81
N ARG A 12 -10.43 18.04 -10.67
CA ARG A 12 -9.92 17.07 -9.70
C ARG A 12 -8.53 16.54 -10.08
N GLU A 13 -8.09 16.77 -11.28
CA GLU A 13 -6.76 16.37 -11.71
C GLU A 13 -5.71 17.30 -11.10
N THR A 14 -4.58 16.72 -10.71
CA THR A 14 -3.47 17.49 -10.13
C THR A 14 -2.16 17.05 -10.76
N THR A 15 -1.11 17.81 -10.48
CA THR A 15 0.26 17.45 -10.84
C THR A 15 0.98 16.70 -9.72
N ILE A 16 0.25 16.32 -8.69
CA ILE A 16 0.82 15.57 -7.57
C ILE A 16 1.15 14.16 -8.07
N ARG A 17 2.35 13.70 -7.74
CA ARG A 17 2.85 12.42 -8.20
C ARG A 17 3.57 11.70 -7.06
N ARG A 18 3.38 10.40 -6.97
CA ARG A 18 4.13 9.57 -6.07
C ARG A 18 4.97 8.59 -6.87
N THR A 19 6.26 8.57 -6.62
CA THR A 19 7.19 7.72 -7.35
C THR A 19 7.12 6.27 -6.87
N ALA A 20 7.75 5.39 -7.63
CA ALA A 20 7.78 3.97 -7.30
C ALA A 20 8.47 3.70 -5.96
N ASP A 21 9.40 4.56 -5.54
CA ASP A 21 10.07 4.45 -4.25
C ASP A 21 9.38 5.26 -3.13
N GLY A 22 8.19 5.79 -3.41
CA GLY A 22 7.34 6.40 -2.38
C GLY A 22 7.56 7.87 -2.12
N LYS A 23 8.27 8.56 -2.99
CA LYS A 23 8.50 10.00 -2.82
C LYS A 23 7.40 10.80 -3.49
N TRP A 24 7.05 11.90 -2.86
CA TRP A 24 6.00 12.80 -3.36
C TRP A 24 6.58 14.00 -4.08
N PHE A 25 5.93 14.37 -5.17
CA PHE A 25 6.27 15.54 -5.98
C PHE A 25 5.01 16.32 -6.31
N GLN A 26 5.16 17.61 -6.51
CA GLN A 26 4.10 18.45 -7.06
C GLN A 26 4.76 19.40 -8.05
N ASP A 27 4.20 19.51 -9.27
CA ASP A 27 4.78 20.29 -10.35
C ASP A 27 6.26 19.94 -10.58
N ASP A 28 6.58 18.64 -10.46
CA ASP A 28 7.93 18.10 -10.59
C ASP A 28 8.93 18.58 -9.53
N GLU A 29 8.45 19.23 -8.48
CA GLU A 29 9.28 19.60 -7.36
C GLU A 29 9.03 18.64 -6.20
N ALA A 30 10.11 18.19 -5.56
CA ALA A 30 10.01 17.29 -4.43
C ALA A 30 9.28 17.94 -3.26
N ILE A 31 8.40 17.20 -2.64
CA ILE A 31 7.72 17.65 -1.42
C ILE A 31 8.61 17.24 -0.24
N ASP A 32 9.39 18.18 0.26
CA ASP A 32 10.37 17.91 1.30
C ASP A 32 9.81 18.04 2.71
N ASN A 33 8.61 18.60 2.84
CA ASN A 33 7.97 18.73 4.15
C ASN A 33 7.46 17.35 4.60
N PRO A 34 8.07 16.75 5.65
CA PRO A 34 7.68 15.41 6.06
C PRO A 34 6.25 15.33 6.58
N LYS A 35 5.73 16.40 7.16
CA LYS A 35 4.35 16.40 7.64
C LYS A 35 3.36 16.37 6.48
N LEU A 36 3.66 17.09 5.41
CA LEU A 36 2.80 17.08 4.23
C LEU A 36 2.86 15.74 3.51
N ALA A 37 4.07 15.21 3.34
CA ALA A 37 4.23 13.89 2.73
C ALA A 37 3.49 12.82 3.52
N LYS A 38 3.55 12.89 4.84
CA LYS A 38 2.84 11.94 5.70
C LYS A 38 1.33 12.11 5.58
N ALA A 39 0.86 13.35 5.47
CA ALA A 39 -0.56 13.60 5.26
C ALA A 39 -1.03 12.98 3.95
N PHE A 40 -0.25 13.16 2.89
CA PHE A 40 -0.58 12.54 1.60
C PHE A 40 -0.65 11.03 1.70
N ASP A 41 0.30 10.41 2.40
CA ASP A 41 0.26 8.95 2.61
C ASP A 41 -1.05 8.51 3.27
N ARG A 42 -1.52 9.29 4.23
CA ARG A 42 -2.77 8.97 4.94
C ARG A 42 -4.01 9.20 4.09
N TRP A 43 -3.93 10.07 3.11
CA TRP A 43 -5.08 10.46 2.30
C TRP A 43 -5.29 9.58 1.08
N ILE A 44 -4.40 8.64 0.80
CA ILE A 44 -4.53 7.74 -0.35
C ILE A 44 -5.79 6.90 -0.19
N LYS A 45 -6.65 6.93 -1.21
CA LYS A 45 -7.86 6.12 -1.26
C LYS A 45 -8.03 5.59 -2.68
N LEU A 46 -8.66 4.43 -2.78
CA LEU A 46 -9.07 3.87 -4.05
C LEU A 46 -10.44 4.43 -4.40
N ALA A 47 -10.54 5.16 -5.48
CA ALA A 47 -11.81 5.72 -5.93
C ALA A 47 -12.64 4.65 -6.63
N GLU A 48 -13.93 4.93 -6.78
CA GLU A 48 -14.87 3.97 -7.39
C GLU A 48 -14.51 3.62 -8.82
N ASP A 49 -13.84 4.53 -9.53
CA ASP A 49 -13.42 4.30 -10.91
C ASP A 49 -12.12 3.50 -11.01
N GLY A 50 -11.58 3.04 -9.90
CA GLY A 50 -10.34 2.26 -9.86
C GLY A 50 -9.07 3.09 -9.82
N ARG A 51 -9.18 4.41 -9.85
CA ARG A 51 -8.02 5.30 -9.74
C ARG A 51 -7.77 5.62 -8.27
N TYR A 52 -6.52 5.88 -7.94
CA TYR A 52 -6.17 6.34 -6.60
C TYR A 52 -6.29 7.85 -6.52
N CYS A 53 -6.74 8.31 -5.38
CA CYS A 53 -6.91 9.74 -5.11
C CYS A 53 -6.42 10.06 -3.71
N LEU A 54 -6.20 11.33 -3.46
CA LEU A 54 -5.96 11.87 -2.12
C LEU A 54 -7.27 12.44 -1.62
N LYS A 55 -7.72 11.96 -0.47
CA LYS A 55 -8.99 12.38 0.10
C LYS A 55 -8.84 12.67 1.58
N ASN A 56 -9.25 13.87 1.98
CA ASN A 56 -9.36 14.25 3.40
C ASN A 56 -10.80 14.65 3.70
N ASP A 57 -11.03 15.22 4.87
CA ASP A 57 -12.38 15.57 5.30
C ASP A 57 -13.01 16.71 4.49
N ILE A 58 -12.20 17.46 3.78
CA ILE A 58 -12.66 18.67 3.11
C ILE A 58 -12.81 18.45 1.62
N ASN A 59 -11.88 17.70 1.02
CA ASN A 59 -11.76 17.64 -0.43
C ASN A 59 -11.07 16.38 -0.88
N TRP A 60 -11.04 16.15 -2.21
CA TRP A 60 -10.32 15.04 -2.80
C TRP A 60 -9.85 15.41 -4.19
N ALA A 61 -8.77 14.75 -4.63
CA ALA A 61 -8.19 14.97 -5.94
C ALA A 61 -7.42 13.75 -6.39
N TYR A 62 -7.36 13.54 -7.69
CA TYR A 62 -6.53 12.48 -8.26
C TYR A 62 -5.05 12.85 -8.20
N PHE A 63 -4.21 11.86 -8.15
CA PHE A 63 -2.77 12.03 -8.25
C PHE A 63 -2.20 10.91 -9.13
N GLN A 64 -0.96 11.08 -9.59
CA GLN A 64 -0.30 10.08 -10.40
C GLN A 64 0.48 9.13 -9.50
N LEU A 65 0.27 7.83 -9.68
CA LEU A 65 0.90 6.80 -8.90
C LEU A 65 1.78 5.94 -9.80
N GLU A 66 3.08 5.90 -9.53
CA GLU A 66 4.04 5.15 -10.35
C GLU A 66 4.33 3.75 -9.83
N GLY A 67 3.99 3.46 -8.58
CA GLY A 67 4.26 2.17 -7.96
C GLY A 67 3.13 1.74 -7.07
N ALA A 68 3.46 1.05 -5.98
CA ALA A 68 2.45 0.60 -5.03
C ALA A 68 1.85 1.79 -4.28
N PRO A 69 0.54 1.76 -4.02
CA PRO A 69 -0.09 2.84 -3.25
C PRO A 69 0.32 2.86 -1.79
N TYR A 70 0.72 1.73 -1.25
CA TYR A 70 1.10 1.62 0.16
C TYR A 70 2.48 0.98 0.28
N PHE A 71 3.16 1.30 1.37
CA PHE A 71 4.43 0.67 1.73
C PHE A 71 4.26 0.03 3.10
N VAL A 72 4.86 -1.13 3.27
CA VAL A 72 4.95 -1.79 4.57
C VAL A 72 6.21 -1.26 5.25
N ARG A 73 6.03 -0.47 6.29
CA ARG A 73 7.13 0.16 7.02
C ARG A 73 7.76 -0.76 8.05
N SER A 74 6.94 -1.59 8.68
CA SER A 74 7.45 -2.58 9.62
C SER A 74 6.51 -3.77 9.69
N ALA A 75 7.04 -4.90 10.15
CA ALA A 75 6.29 -6.11 10.37
C ALA A 75 6.54 -6.59 11.79
N ARG A 76 5.47 -6.73 12.57
CA ARG A 76 5.57 -7.25 13.93
C ARG A 76 5.04 -8.67 13.93
N LEU A 77 5.88 -9.59 14.40
CA LEU A 77 5.54 -10.99 14.42
C LEU A 77 4.97 -11.36 15.79
N THR A 78 3.87 -12.10 15.78
CA THR A 78 3.26 -12.65 16.98
C THR A 78 3.00 -14.13 16.68
N GLY A 79 3.88 -14.99 17.17
CA GLY A 79 3.88 -16.38 16.73
C GLY A 79 4.21 -16.43 15.24
N GLU A 80 3.31 -17.02 14.48
CA GLU A 80 3.49 -17.13 13.02
C GLU A 80 2.57 -16.19 12.25
N ARG A 81 2.06 -15.18 12.93
CA ARG A 81 1.30 -14.11 12.31
C ARG A 81 2.18 -12.89 12.14
N ALA A 82 1.88 -12.10 11.15
CA ALA A 82 2.58 -10.85 10.94
C ALA A 82 1.56 -9.72 10.86
N GLU A 83 1.78 -8.70 11.67
CA GLU A 83 1.01 -7.48 11.62
C GLU A 83 1.86 -6.40 10.97
N LEU A 84 1.33 -5.78 9.95
CA LEU A 84 2.07 -4.82 9.13
C LEU A 84 1.67 -3.41 9.50
N LEU A 85 2.66 -2.54 9.66
CA LEU A 85 2.44 -1.11 9.76
C LEU A 85 2.63 -0.50 8.37
N LEU A 86 1.61 0.12 7.86
CA LEU A 86 1.62 0.70 6.52
C LEU A 86 2.04 2.16 6.56
N SER A 87 2.37 2.68 5.39
CA SER A 87 2.77 4.07 5.21
C SER A 87 1.69 5.08 5.61
N ASN A 88 0.43 4.67 5.62
CA ASN A 88 -0.68 5.51 6.07
C ASN A 88 -0.98 5.37 7.56
N ASP A 89 -0.11 4.68 8.30
CA ASP A 89 -0.22 4.40 9.73
C ASP A 89 -1.26 3.33 10.10
N ASP A 90 -1.90 2.71 9.14
CA ASP A 90 -2.80 1.60 9.41
C ASP A 90 -2.00 0.36 9.79
N GLN A 91 -2.59 -0.46 10.64
CA GLN A 91 -2.07 -1.76 11.00
C GLN A 91 -2.97 -2.82 10.38
N VAL A 92 -2.40 -3.69 9.59
CA VAL A 92 -3.17 -4.74 8.92
C VAL A 92 -2.47 -6.08 9.12
N ALA A 93 -3.26 -7.15 9.13
CA ALA A 93 -2.70 -8.49 9.17
C ALA A 93 -2.21 -8.87 7.78
N LEU A 94 -1.04 -9.50 7.73
CA LEU A 94 -0.52 -10.01 6.46
C LEU A 94 -1.31 -11.24 6.03
N ASP A 95 -1.84 -11.20 4.82
CA ASP A 95 -2.35 -12.40 4.17
C ASP A 95 -1.20 -13.00 3.36
N PHE A 96 -0.61 -14.06 3.89
CA PHE A 96 0.57 -14.70 3.27
C PHE A 96 0.27 -15.20 1.86
N ALA A 97 -0.97 -15.51 1.55
CA ALA A 97 -1.33 -15.97 0.22
C ALA A 97 -1.14 -14.88 -0.85
N THR A 98 -1.07 -13.63 -0.44
CA THR A 98 -0.89 -12.51 -1.37
C THR A 98 0.58 -12.11 -1.54
N LEU A 99 1.51 -12.75 -0.83
CA LEU A 99 2.93 -12.45 -0.97
C LEU A 99 3.42 -12.77 -2.37
N ARG A 100 4.21 -11.87 -2.92
CA ARG A 100 4.84 -12.06 -4.22
C ARG A 100 6.11 -11.25 -4.32
N GLU A 101 7.00 -11.69 -5.20
CA GLU A 101 8.28 -11.05 -5.40
C GLU A 101 8.32 -10.43 -6.79
N GLY A 102 8.70 -9.18 -6.88
CA GLY A 102 8.77 -8.49 -8.16
C GLY A 102 10.12 -8.66 -8.85
N PRO A 103 10.24 -8.14 -10.07
CA PRO A 103 11.50 -8.22 -10.82
C PRO A 103 12.64 -7.48 -10.16
N ASP A 104 12.34 -6.55 -9.27
CA ASP A 104 13.32 -5.79 -8.48
C ASP A 104 13.73 -6.53 -7.20
N ASN A 105 13.27 -7.76 -7.03
CA ASN A 105 13.45 -8.58 -5.82
C ASN A 105 12.79 -7.98 -4.57
N ALA A 106 11.95 -6.97 -4.73
CA ALA A 106 11.17 -6.45 -3.63
C ALA A 106 9.97 -7.35 -3.36
N LEU A 107 9.54 -7.36 -2.12
CA LEU A 107 8.42 -8.16 -1.68
C LEU A 107 7.16 -7.28 -1.69
N TYR A 108 6.06 -7.87 -2.12
CA TYR A 108 4.77 -7.18 -2.21
C TYR A 108 3.70 -8.05 -1.58
N CYS A 109 2.64 -7.42 -1.12
CA CYS A 109 1.43 -8.12 -0.66
C CYS A 109 0.21 -7.25 -0.94
N ASP A 110 -0.97 -7.78 -0.68
CA ASP A 110 -2.18 -6.96 -0.69
C ASP A 110 -2.38 -6.38 0.70
N ALA A 111 -2.36 -5.06 0.81
CA ALA A 111 -2.59 -4.38 2.09
C ALA A 111 -4.07 -4.39 2.45
N TYR A 112 -4.89 -4.20 1.44
CA TYR A 112 -6.35 -4.28 1.51
C TYR A 112 -6.81 -5.06 0.29
N PRO A 113 -8.04 -5.56 0.29
CA PRO A 113 -8.56 -6.22 -0.91
C PRO A 113 -8.42 -5.34 -2.15
N GLY A 114 -7.70 -5.83 -3.15
CA GLY A 114 -7.47 -5.10 -4.38
C GLY A 114 -6.47 -3.97 -4.31
N GLN A 115 -5.68 -3.87 -3.25
CA GLN A 115 -4.74 -2.76 -3.07
C GLN A 115 -3.38 -3.26 -2.60
N THR A 116 -2.37 -2.98 -3.39
CA THR A 116 -1.02 -3.51 -3.19
C THR A 116 -0.19 -2.67 -2.23
N ALA A 117 0.65 -3.33 -1.46
CA ALA A 117 1.71 -2.70 -0.69
C ALA A 117 3.06 -3.30 -1.05
N ARG A 118 4.09 -2.47 -1.05
CA ARG A 118 5.47 -2.88 -1.25
C ARG A 118 6.19 -2.85 0.10
N PHE A 119 6.95 -3.89 0.40
CA PHE A 119 7.71 -3.92 1.64
C PHE A 119 8.94 -3.02 1.54
N ASP A 120 9.13 -2.20 2.57
CA ASP A 120 10.43 -1.57 2.78
C ASP A 120 11.44 -2.63 3.19
N SER A 121 12.71 -2.34 2.98
CA SER A 121 13.77 -3.28 3.34
C SER A 121 13.71 -3.66 4.82
N HIS A 122 13.44 -2.69 5.68
CA HIS A 122 13.32 -2.94 7.12
C HIS A 122 12.22 -3.96 7.43
N ALA A 123 11.05 -3.77 6.85
CA ALA A 123 9.93 -4.67 7.06
C ALA A 123 10.20 -6.07 6.50
N ALA A 124 10.85 -6.12 5.34
CA ALA A 124 11.22 -7.40 4.74
C ALA A 124 12.18 -8.20 5.61
N VAL A 125 13.16 -7.50 6.21
CA VAL A 125 14.09 -8.15 7.15
C VAL A 125 13.36 -8.68 8.37
N GLN A 126 12.42 -7.91 8.91
CA GLN A 126 11.62 -8.35 10.05
C GLN A 126 10.80 -9.59 9.71
N LEU A 127 10.16 -9.61 8.55
CA LEU A 127 9.38 -10.76 8.12
C LEU A 127 10.28 -11.98 7.89
N GLY A 128 11.53 -11.73 7.56
CA GLY A 128 12.52 -12.79 7.35
C GLY A 128 12.73 -13.71 8.53
N ALA A 129 12.33 -13.31 9.75
CA ALA A 129 12.38 -14.19 10.91
C ALA A 129 11.47 -15.42 10.77
N LEU A 130 10.47 -15.37 9.90
CA LEU A 130 9.62 -16.51 9.57
C LEU A 130 10.13 -17.32 8.37
N LEU A 131 11.26 -16.92 7.80
CA LEU A 131 11.81 -17.58 6.63
C LEU A 131 12.52 -18.87 7.05
N ASP A 132 12.28 -19.92 6.30
CA ASP A 132 12.95 -21.20 6.45
C ASP A 132 13.25 -21.74 5.05
N GLU A 133 13.91 -22.89 4.96
CA GLU A 133 14.31 -23.44 3.68
C GLU A 133 14.13 -24.94 3.67
N ASP A 134 13.71 -25.47 2.55
CA ASP A 134 13.67 -26.92 2.30
C ASP A 134 14.27 -27.20 0.92
N ASP A 135 14.16 -28.46 0.43
CA ASP A 135 14.74 -28.85 -0.86
C ASP A 135 14.19 -28.03 -2.02
N LYS A 136 13.03 -27.39 -1.86
CA LYS A 136 12.42 -26.58 -2.92
C LYS A 136 12.77 -25.10 -2.78
N GLY A 137 13.57 -24.75 -1.77
CA GLY A 137 14.01 -23.38 -1.55
C GLY A 137 13.36 -22.71 -0.37
N PRO A 138 13.53 -21.39 -0.25
CA PRO A 138 13.01 -20.66 0.90
C PRO A 138 11.50 -20.58 0.89
N TYR A 139 10.92 -20.54 2.08
CA TYR A 139 9.49 -20.36 2.29
C TYR A 139 9.26 -19.64 3.61
N PHE A 140 8.08 -19.03 3.75
CA PHE A 140 7.66 -18.46 5.02
C PHE A 140 6.80 -19.46 5.77
N ARG A 141 7.05 -19.59 7.06
CA ARG A 141 6.27 -20.47 7.92
C ARG A 141 4.99 -19.74 8.36
N GLN A 142 3.87 -20.40 8.14
CA GLN A 142 2.58 -19.93 8.64
C GLN A 142 1.87 -21.16 9.23
N GLY A 143 2.08 -21.40 10.50
CA GLY A 143 1.60 -22.62 11.13
C GLY A 143 2.27 -23.84 10.50
N SER A 144 1.46 -24.78 10.05
CA SER A 144 1.96 -25.95 9.32
C SER A 144 2.09 -25.68 7.84
N THR A 145 1.73 -24.50 7.37
CA THR A 145 1.75 -24.14 5.95
C THR A 145 3.08 -23.51 5.57
N ARG A 146 3.58 -23.89 4.40
CA ARG A 146 4.78 -23.31 3.80
C ARG A 146 4.36 -22.42 2.65
N VAL A 147 4.62 -21.13 2.78
CA VAL A 147 4.22 -20.16 1.76
C VAL A 147 5.45 -19.71 0.99
N ARG A 148 5.42 -19.95 -0.31
CA ARG A 148 6.48 -19.50 -1.21
C ARG A 148 5.91 -18.39 -2.06
N PRO A 149 6.41 -17.16 -1.90
CA PRO A 149 5.95 -16.06 -2.73
C PRO A 149 6.19 -16.36 -4.21
N ALA A 150 5.16 -16.15 -5.02
CA ALA A 150 5.31 -16.30 -6.46
C ALA A 150 6.16 -15.15 -6.99
N ARG A 151 6.98 -15.46 -7.99
CA ARG A 151 7.63 -14.38 -8.74
C ARG A 151 6.62 -13.82 -9.72
N SER A 152 6.52 -12.51 -9.76
CA SER A 152 5.55 -11.82 -10.59
C SER A 152 6.25 -10.79 -11.46
N ALA A 153 5.95 -10.81 -12.75
CA ALA A 153 6.41 -9.77 -13.65
C ALA A 153 5.64 -8.45 -13.41
N ASP A 154 4.48 -8.55 -12.80
CA ASP A 154 3.63 -7.39 -12.49
C ASP A 154 3.18 -7.49 -11.03
N PRO A 155 4.08 -7.20 -10.07
CA PRO A 155 3.73 -7.34 -8.67
C PRO A 155 2.75 -6.28 -8.17
N LEU A 156 2.51 -5.24 -8.94
CA LEU A 156 1.57 -4.18 -8.56
C LEU A 156 0.12 -4.61 -8.71
N THR A 157 -0.15 -5.62 -9.53
CA THR A 157 -1.50 -6.14 -9.68
C THR A 157 -1.86 -6.94 -8.43
N PRO A 158 -2.92 -6.56 -7.71
CA PRO A 158 -3.33 -7.28 -6.51
C PRO A 158 -3.76 -8.71 -6.83
N LEU A 159 -3.54 -9.61 -5.88
CA LEU A 159 -4.00 -10.99 -5.99
C LEU A 159 -5.43 -11.14 -5.51
N SER A 160 -5.88 -10.26 -4.64
CA SER A 160 -7.28 -10.21 -4.20
C SER A 160 -8.03 -9.17 -5.00
N LYS A 161 -9.36 -9.25 -4.96
CA LYS A 161 -10.19 -8.25 -5.64
C LYS A 161 -10.73 -7.26 -4.64
N ALA A 162 -10.80 -6.01 -5.06
CA ALA A 162 -11.48 -4.99 -4.26
C ALA A 162 -12.94 -5.42 -4.06
N VAL A 163 -13.43 -5.21 -2.85
CA VAL A 163 -14.84 -5.49 -2.54
C VAL A 163 -15.66 -4.31 -3.02
N ALA A 164 -16.65 -4.58 -3.85
CA ALA A 164 -17.49 -3.54 -4.44
C ALA A 164 -18.17 -2.72 -3.33
N GLY A 165 -18.06 -1.39 -3.45
CA GLY A 165 -18.67 -0.49 -2.49
C GLY A 165 -17.92 -0.37 -1.18
N GLU A 166 -16.81 -1.10 -1.00
CA GLU A 166 -16.02 -1.03 0.21
C GLU A 166 -14.77 -0.22 0.00
N GLN A 167 -14.53 0.68 0.91
CA GLN A 167 -13.29 1.44 0.95
C GLN A 167 -12.42 0.89 2.07
N PRO A 168 -11.11 1.17 2.06
CA PRO A 168 -10.29 0.83 3.21
C PRO A 168 -10.90 1.46 4.45
N VAL A 169 -11.45 0.62 5.28
CA VAL A 169 -12.30 1.10 6.37
C VAL A 169 -11.53 1.74 7.50
N ALA A 170 -10.27 1.42 7.61
CA ALA A 170 -9.48 1.95 8.71
C ALA A 170 -9.49 3.46 8.76
N SER A 171 -9.56 4.10 7.61
CA SER A 171 -9.46 5.54 7.56
C SER A 171 -10.63 6.27 8.19
N PRO A 172 -11.85 5.91 7.86
CA PRO A 172 -12.99 6.64 8.45
C PRO A 172 -13.12 6.37 9.94
N GLU A 173 -12.73 5.20 10.36
CA GLU A 173 -12.90 4.85 11.76
C GLU A 173 -11.94 5.56 12.69
N ARG A 174 -10.92 6.13 12.14
CA ARG A 174 -10.01 6.93 12.95
C ARG A 174 -10.50 8.34 13.07
N THR A 175 -11.73 8.48 13.40
CA THR A 175 -12.24 9.80 13.68
C THR A 175 -11.52 10.34 14.90
N PRO A 176 -11.10 11.55 14.85
CA PRO A 176 -10.61 12.20 16.03
C PRO A 176 -11.79 12.36 16.98
N SER A 177 -11.61 12.00 18.16
CA SER A 177 -12.61 12.21 19.19
C SER A 177 -12.31 13.42 19.97
#